data_638b0438c47c857a851f71a32e4e802c
#
_entry.id   638b0438c47c857a851f71a32e4e802c
#
_cell.length_a   1.000
_cell.length_b   1.000
_cell.length_c   1.000
_cell.angle_alpha   90.00
_cell.angle_beta   90.00
_cell.angle_gamma   90.00
#
_symmetry.space_group_name_H-M   'P 1'
#
loop_
_entity.id
_entity.type
_entity.pdbx_description
1 polymer ?
#
loop_
_entity_poly.entity_id
_entity_poly.type
_entity_poly.pdbx_seq_one_letter_code
_entity_poly.pdbx_strand_id
1 'polypeptide(L)'
;MNNRCPCLHVSLVSSVMGRGIVRTIKRLPNKKFPLIAGHKLQYSCNLKCKMCPFWRREDEELLGIDQEIRMMESLKRAGVSFLGFEGGEPLLRKDIGEILHQSKKRFHTSMVTNGWLLKAKLDEIKDSLNYIFVSLDGIGEVHDRLRGMAGSFRHAVEGIEAARDYIPLAISSTVTNENMDQAQGIVDLAVKLGVSVNFQIAYDYTTAEKMSPEKMQLRETIKLLESYKIAGLPIVNSKEYFSSVLNSWYGNDPWKCKPWLTINIDPLGNIVQPCYVLNEYNGNTKVWDTDILKLWNTYDWTPYESCNKCALACYLEPSLFNWHNPSMVKERILDSMVSLVKGDLSW
;
A
#
# COMPACT_ATOMS: atom_id res chain seq x y z
N MET A 1 11.79 39.26 -11.13
CA MET A 1 12.62 39.10 -9.90
C MET A 1 11.69 38.83 -8.74
N ASN A 2 11.54 37.62 -8.34
CA ASN A 2 11.00 37.26 -7.04
C ASN A 2 11.53 35.84 -6.70
N ASN A 3 12.71 35.87 -6.05
CA ASN A 3 13.33 34.67 -5.45
C ASN A 3 12.50 34.23 -4.25
N ARG A 4 11.79 33.13 -4.36
CA ARG A 4 11.30 32.36 -3.20
C ARG A 4 12.21 31.15 -3.00
N CYS A 5 12.88 31.15 -1.86
CA CYS A 5 13.86 30.18 -1.42
C CYS A 5 13.23 28.78 -1.28
N PRO A 6 13.80 27.71 -1.88
CA PRO A 6 13.26 26.33 -1.81
C PRO A 6 13.44 25.64 -0.45
N CYS A 7 14.12 26.29 0.50
CA CYS A 7 14.58 25.65 1.74
C CYS A 7 13.51 25.37 2.80
N LEU A 8 12.31 25.91 2.68
CA LEU A 8 11.25 25.77 3.70
C LEU A 8 10.43 24.47 3.59
N HIS A 9 10.33 23.87 2.40
CA HIS A 9 9.58 22.63 2.22
C HIS A 9 10.37 21.37 2.64
N VAL A 10 11.69 21.37 2.46
CA VAL A 10 12.57 20.26 2.85
C VAL A 10 12.62 20.09 4.37
N SER A 11 12.51 21.16 5.15
CA SER A 11 12.58 21.12 6.61
C SER A 11 11.32 20.50 7.27
N LEU A 12 10.14 20.63 6.67
CA LEU A 12 8.88 20.09 7.20
C LEU A 12 8.73 18.60 6.96
N VAL A 13 9.08 18.10 5.77
CA VAL A 13 9.03 16.67 5.44
C VAL A 13 10.10 15.91 6.22
N SER A 14 11.32 16.44 6.32
CA SER A 14 12.38 15.85 7.15
C SER A 14 12.03 15.85 8.64
N SER A 15 11.27 16.82 9.14
CA SER A 15 10.88 16.91 10.54
C SER A 15 9.76 15.94 10.94
N VAL A 16 8.85 15.59 10.03
CA VAL A 16 7.77 14.62 10.28
C VAL A 16 8.30 13.18 10.12
N MET A 17 9.06 12.90 9.07
CA MET A 17 9.77 11.61 8.91
C MET A 17 10.79 11.41 10.04
N GLY A 18 11.61 12.42 10.36
CA GLY A 18 12.60 12.34 11.43
C GLY A 18 11.98 12.10 12.80
N ARG A 19 10.85 12.73 13.14
CA ARG A 19 10.15 12.50 14.41
C ARG A 19 9.47 11.13 14.48
N GLY A 20 8.92 10.63 13.37
CA GLY A 20 8.38 9.28 13.27
C GLY A 20 9.47 8.23 13.47
N ILE A 21 10.58 8.36 12.75
CA ILE A 21 11.75 7.49 12.84
C ILE A 21 12.37 7.52 14.24
N VAL A 22 12.55 8.70 14.84
CA VAL A 22 13.12 8.84 16.20
C VAL A 22 12.19 8.24 17.27
N ARG A 23 10.86 8.39 17.13
CA ARG A 23 9.89 7.71 18.02
C ARG A 23 9.96 6.19 17.85
N THR A 24 10.09 5.71 16.64
CA THR A 24 10.24 4.28 16.30
C THR A 24 11.53 3.73 16.92
N ILE A 25 12.66 4.39 16.72
CA ILE A 25 13.97 3.97 17.27
C ILE A 25 13.96 3.91 18.82
N LYS A 26 13.32 4.86 19.48
CA LYS A 26 13.24 4.88 20.97
C LYS A 26 12.36 3.76 21.56
N ARG A 27 11.50 3.12 20.76
CA ARG A 27 10.59 2.03 21.20
C ARG A 27 11.07 0.63 20.84
N LEU A 28 12.15 0.52 20.05
CA LEU A 28 12.59 -0.70 19.39
C LEU A 28 13.14 -1.87 20.22
N PRO A 29 13.61 -1.77 21.47
CA PRO A 29 14.28 -2.97 21.97
C PRO A 29 13.36 -4.13 22.31
N ASN A 30 12.08 -3.97 22.69
CA ASN A 30 11.29 -5.14 23.12
C ASN A 30 9.75 -5.00 23.06
N LYS A 31 9.19 -4.01 22.36
CA LYS A 31 7.72 -3.86 22.32
C LYS A 31 7.18 -3.92 20.90
N LYS A 32 6.20 -4.80 20.66
CA LYS A 32 5.44 -4.84 19.40
C LYS A 32 4.49 -3.64 19.33
N PHE A 33 4.48 -2.92 18.20
CA PHE A 33 3.59 -1.79 17.96
C PHE A 33 3.30 -1.66 16.45
N PRO A 34 2.11 -1.17 16.06
CA PRO A 34 1.81 -0.94 14.67
C PRO A 34 2.51 0.32 14.16
N LEU A 35 3.27 0.19 13.08
CA LEU A 35 3.92 1.29 12.37
C LEU A 35 3.01 1.83 11.25
N ILE A 36 2.30 0.93 10.58
CA ILE A 36 1.47 1.16 9.42
C ILE A 36 0.01 0.85 9.78
N ALA A 37 -0.92 1.68 9.38
CA ALA A 37 -2.34 1.36 9.40
C ALA A 37 -2.89 1.27 7.97
N GLY A 38 -3.68 0.23 7.70
CA GLY A 38 -4.50 0.09 6.50
C GLY A 38 -5.97 0.22 6.87
N HIS A 39 -6.66 1.24 6.36
CA HIS A 39 -8.07 1.47 6.63
C HIS A 39 -8.91 1.28 5.37
N LYS A 40 -9.85 0.35 5.43
CA LYS A 40 -10.88 0.19 4.39
C LYS A 40 -12.02 1.16 4.66
N LEU A 41 -12.09 2.22 3.84
CA LEU A 41 -13.11 3.27 3.99
C LEU A 41 -14.53 2.77 3.73
N GLN A 42 -14.67 1.79 2.84
CA GLN A 42 -15.92 1.14 2.44
C GLN A 42 -15.62 -0.12 1.63
N TYR A 43 -16.62 -0.97 1.43
CA TYR A 43 -16.53 -2.12 0.54
C TYR A 43 -17.12 -1.85 -0.85
N SER A 44 -17.99 -0.86 -0.99
CA SER A 44 -18.53 -0.42 -2.27
C SER A 44 -17.43 -0.07 -3.26
N CYS A 45 -17.56 -0.59 -4.49
CA CYS A 45 -16.60 -0.38 -5.58
C CYS A 45 -17.35 -0.26 -6.91
N ASN A 46 -16.85 0.58 -7.79
CA ASN A 46 -17.32 0.69 -9.17
C ASN A 46 -16.75 -0.38 -10.11
N LEU A 47 -15.78 -1.18 -9.66
CA LEU A 47 -15.21 -2.31 -10.40
C LEU A 47 -15.54 -3.64 -9.72
N LYS A 48 -15.48 -4.75 -10.51
CA LYS A 48 -15.77 -6.12 -10.06
C LYS A 48 -14.59 -7.05 -10.34
N CYS A 49 -13.42 -6.72 -9.76
CA CYS A 49 -12.18 -7.47 -9.99
C CYS A 49 -12.32 -8.92 -9.57
N LYS A 50 -11.82 -9.84 -10.40
CA LYS A 50 -11.89 -11.29 -10.18
C LYS A 50 -11.24 -11.72 -8.86
N MET A 51 -10.04 -11.21 -8.59
CA MET A 51 -9.22 -11.56 -7.42
C MET A 51 -9.64 -10.87 -6.11
N CYS A 52 -10.55 -9.90 -6.15
CA CYS A 52 -10.84 -9.07 -4.98
C CYS A 52 -12.04 -9.60 -4.19
N PRO A 53 -11.92 -9.86 -2.88
CA PRO A 53 -13.03 -10.30 -2.04
C PRO A 53 -13.91 -9.14 -1.56
N PHE A 54 -13.39 -7.89 -1.57
CA PHE A 54 -13.99 -6.79 -0.81
C PHE A 54 -15.24 -6.22 -1.46
N TRP A 55 -15.28 -6.00 -2.76
CA TRP A 55 -16.48 -5.50 -3.45
C TRP A 55 -17.68 -6.45 -3.41
N ARG A 56 -17.47 -7.68 -2.97
CA ARG A 56 -18.52 -8.69 -2.78
C ARG A 56 -19.22 -8.57 -1.42
N ARG A 57 -18.76 -7.65 -0.60
CA ARG A 57 -19.35 -7.34 0.71
C ARG A 57 -20.25 -6.14 0.59
N GLU A 58 -21.28 -6.12 1.42
CA GLU A 58 -22.13 -4.95 1.57
C GLU A 58 -21.53 -4.02 2.61
N ASP A 59 -21.68 -2.72 2.39
CA ASP A 59 -21.37 -1.72 3.40
C ASP A 59 -22.54 -1.65 4.38
N GLU A 60 -22.18 -1.61 5.66
CA GLU A 60 -23.06 -1.21 6.73
C GLU A 60 -23.00 0.33 6.89
N GLU A 61 -23.37 0.85 8.04
CA GLU A 61 -23.22 2.27 8.34
C GLU A 61 -21.74 2.67 8.40
N LEU A 62 -21.30 3.48 7.44
CA LEU A 62 -19.91 3.95 7.36
C LEU A 62 -19.61 4.97 8.46
N LEU A 63 -18.34 5.07 8.84
CA LEU A 63 -17.90 6.07 9.81
C LEU A 63 -18.14 7.49 9.28
N GLY A 64 -18.72 8.33 10.12
CA GLY A 64 -18.74 9.77 9.89
C GLY A 64 -17.39 10.41 10.21
N ILE A 65 -17.19 11.68 9.80
CA ILE A 65 -15.91 12.38 9.92
C ILE A 65 -15.38 12.42 11.38
N ASP A 66 -16.25 12.60 12.37
CA ASP A 66 -15.85 12.64 13.77
C ASP A 66 -15.33 11.28 14.26
N GLN A 67 -15.93 10.19 13.79
CA GLN A 67 -15.48 8.83 14.09
C GLN A 67 -14.14 8.53 13.42
N GLU A 68 -13.96 8.95 12.15
CA GLU A 68 -12.68 8.87 11.42
C GLU A 68 -11.57 9.61 12.18
N ILE A 69 -11.84 10.82 12.65
CA ILE A 69 -10.88 11.60 13.45
C ILE A 69 -10.57 10.89 14.77
N ARG A 70 -11.58 10.37 15.46
CA ARG A 70 -11.41 9.63 16.72
C ARG A 70 -10.54 8.38 16.53
N MET A 71 -10.75 7.65 15.45
CA MET A 71 -9.93 6.52 15.02
C MET A 71 -8.47 6.95 14.78
N MET A 72 -8.27 7.99 13.97
CA MET A 72 -6.94 8.54 13.68
C MET A 72 -6.18 8.97 14.92
N GLU A 73 -6.84 9.59 15.89
CA GLU A 73 -6.20 9.97 17.16
C GLU A 73 -5.78 8.74 17.97
N SER A 74 -6.56 7.67 17.96
CA SER A 74 -6.20 6.42 18.65
C SER A 74 -4.99 5.75 17.99
N LEU A 75 -4.94 5.71 16.65
CA LEU A 75 -3.79 5.21 15.90
C LEU A 75 -2.52 6.03 16.17
N LYS A 76 -2.65 7.35 16.21
CA LYS A 76 -1.51 8.23 16.50
C LYS A 76 -0.96 8.00 17.91
N ARG A 77 -1.83 7.82 18.92
CA ARG A 77 -1.41 7.45 20.27
C ARG A 77 -0.68 6.11 20.32
N ALA A 78 -1.12 5.14 19.50
CA ALA A 78 -0.48 3.84 19.39
C ALA A 78 0.91 3.87 18.70
N GLY A 79 1.25 4.98 18.03
CA GLY A 79 2.55 5.16 17.37
C GLY A 79 2.56 4.90 15.87
N VAL A 80 1.39 4.73 15.27
CA VAL A 80 1.24 4.66 13.80
C VAL A 80 1.84 5.92 13.17
N SER A 81 2.62 5.74 12.11
CA SER A 81 3.26 6.81 11.35
C SER A 81 2.74 6.91 9.91
N PHE A 82 2.27 5.80 9.36
CA PHE A 82 1.77 5.69 8.00
C PHE A 82 0.32 5.23 8.02
N LEU A 83 -0.58 5.96 7.37
CA LEU A 83 -1.98 5.57 7.20
C LEU A 83 -2.29 5.48 5.72
N GLY A 84 -2.62 4.25 5.28
CA GLY A 84 -3.07 3.95 3.93
C GLY A 84 -4.59 3.77 3.88
N PHE A 85 -5.23 4.47 2.98
CA PHE A 85 -6.66 4.31 2.70
C PHE A 85 -6.86 3.36 1.53
N GLU A 86 -7.75 2.41 1.71
CA GLU A 86 -8.11 1.38 0.74
C GLU A 86 -9.58 0.98 0.91
N GLY A 87 -9.99 -0.16 0.37
CA GLY A 87 -11.34 -0.69 0.56
C GLY A 87 -11.89 -1.30 -0.73
N GLY A 88 -13.12 -0.95 -1.09
CA GLY A 88 -13.64 -1.07 -2.44
C GLY A 88 -12.98 -0.01 -3.32
N GLU A 89 -13.60 1.16 -3.47
CA GLU A 89 -12.96 2.31 -4.10
C GLU A 89 -13.08 3.54 -3.19
N PRO A 90 -11.98 4.03 -2.62
CA PRO A 90 -11.99 5.18 -1.70
C PRO A 90 -12.58 6.45 -2.32
N LEU A 91 -12.38 6.68 -3.61
CA LEU A 91 -12.84 7.88 -4.31
C LEU A 91 -14.36 7.93 -4.53
N LEU A 92 -15.10 6.86 -4.20
CA LEU A 92 -16.57 6.90 -4.14
C LEU A 92 -17.09 7.59 -2.88
N ARG A 93 -16.27 7.72 -1.82
CA ARG A 93 -16.64 8.46 -0.60
C ARG A 93 -16.86 9.94 -0.94
N LYS A 94 -17.98 10.49 -0.51
CA LYS A 94 -18.31 11.91 -0.76
C LYS A 94 -17.45 12.87 0.05
N ASP A 95 -17.02 12.44 1.22
CA ASP A 95 -16.22 13.19 2.21
C ASP A 95 -14.74 12.84 2.16
N ILE A 96 -14.27 12.20 1.07
CA ILE A 96 -12.87 11.72 0.94
C ILE A 96 -11.86 12.86 1.13
N GLY A 97 -12.09 14.02 0.58
CA GLY A 97 -11.17 15.17 0.71
C GLY A 97 -10.94 15.57 2.15
N GLU A 98 -12.02 15.64 2.96
CA GLU A 98 -11.90 15.97 4.39
C GLU A 98 -11.20 14.85 5.17
N ILE A 99 -11.54 13.59 4.93
CA ILE A 99 -10.88 12.44 5.58
C ILE A 99 -9.37 12.48 5.32
N LEU A 100 -8.95 12.64 4.07
CA LEU A 100 -7.54 12.70 3.69
C LEU A 100 -6.85 13.93 4.29
N HIS A 101 -7.52 15.09 4.33
CA HIS A 101 -7.00 16.30 4.95
C HIS A 101 -6.74 16.11 6.44
N GLN A 102 -7.67 15.48 7.17
CA GLN A 102 -7.49 15.16 8.59
C GLN A 102 -6.39 14.13 8.82
N SER A 103 -6.24 13.17 7.92
CA SER A 103 -5.18 12.18 7.96
C SER A 103 -3.80 12.81 7.78
N LYS A 104 -3.63 13.67 6.77
CA LYS A 104 -2.33 14.31 6.47
C LYS A 104 -1.79 15.16 7.61
N LYS A 105 -2.65 15.74 8.44
CA LYS A 105 -2.24 16.46 9.67
C LYS A 105 -1.55 15.56 10.70
N ARG A 106 -1.74 14.23 10.60
CA ARG A 106 -1.36 13.25 11.62
C ARG A 106 -0.34 12.23 11.16
N PHE A 107 -0.41 11.83 9.88
CA PHE A 107 0.31 10.70 9.31
C PHE A 107 0.96 11.05 7.97
N HIS A 108 1.89 10.22 7.54
CA HIS A 108 2.19 10.06 6.13
C HIS A 108 1.00 9.31 5.50
N THR A 109 0.24 10.00 4.67
CA THR A 109 -1.04 9.55 4.15
C THR A 109 -0.89 9.02 2.74
N SER A 110 -1.35 7.80 2.51
CA SER A 110 -1.39 7.18 1.18
C SER A 110 -2.77 6.64 0.86
N MET A 111 -3.02 6.37 -0.42
CA MET A 111 -4.28 5.78 -0.88
C MET A 111 -4.01 4.78 -2.01
N VAL A 112 -4.81 3.70 -2.02
CA VAL A 112 -4.89 2.77 -3.15
C VAL A 112 -6.22 3.03 -3.86
N THR A 113 -6.19 3.25 -5.17
CA THR A 113 -7.38 3.49 -6.00
C THR A 113 -7.31 2.68 -7.28
N ASN A 114 -8.47 2.36 -7.85
CA ASN A 114 -8.54 1.78 -9.19
C ASN A 114 -8.29 2.80 -10.32
N GLY A 115 -8.15 4.07 -9.98
CA GLY A 115 -7.83 5.15 -10.91
C GLY A 115 -9.01 5.71 -11.72
N TRP A 116 -10.16 5.05 -11.73
CA TRP A 116 -11.31 5.46 -12.55
C TRP A 116 -11.77 6.89 -12.27
N LEU A 117 -11.84 7.27 -11.01
CA LEU A 117 -12.29 8.59 -10.58
C LEU A 117 -11.13 9.56 -10.30
N LEU A 118 -9.87 9.12 -10.42
CA LEU A 118 -8.71 9.88 -9.97
C LEU A 118 -8.60 11.25 -10.65
N LYS A 119 -8.76 11.29 -11.99
CA LYS A 119 -8.73 12.53 -12.76
C LYS A 119 -9.82 13.51 -12.32
N ALA A 120 -11.03 13.00 -12.10
CA ALA A 120 -12.19 13.83 -11.72
C ALA A 120 -12.11 14.36 -10.27
N LYS A 121 -11.44 13.61 -9.39
CA LYS A 121 -11.31 13.91 -7.95
C LYS A 121 -9.98 14.55 -7.58
N LEU A 122 -9.09 14.79 -8.55
CA LEU A 122 -7.71 15.21 -8.28
C LEU A 122 -7.64 16.50 -7.46
N ASP A 123 -8.39 17.52 -7.83
CA ASP A 123 -8.38 18.81 -7.13
C ASP A 123 -8.85 18.73 -5.67
N GLU A 124 -9.70 17.75 -5.35
CA GLU A 124 -10.19 17.52 -4.00
C GLU A 124 -9.12 16.87 -3.09
N ILE A 125 -8.21 16.05 -3.67
CA ILE A 125 -7.34 15.16 -2.90
C ILE A 125 -5.85 15.49 -3.00
N LYS A 126 -5.39 16.21 -4.05
CA LYS A 126 -3.97 16.38 -4.38
C LYS A 126 -3.12 16.96 -3.24
N ASP A 127 -3.69 17.89 -2.46
CA ASP A 127 -2.99 18.54 -1.36
C ASP A 127 -3.03 17.73 -0.05
N SER A 128 -3.78 16.62 -0.02
CA SER A 128 -4.03 15.82 1.17
C SER A 128 -3.36 14.45 1.17
N LEU A 129 -2.64 14.10 0.11
CA LEU A 129 -1.92 12.84 -0.03
C LEU A 129 -0.41 13.05 -0.10
N ASN A 130 0.34 12.08 0.42
CA ASN A 130 1.78 11.99 0.25
C ASN A 130 2.15 10.98 -0.83
N TYR A 131 1.27 9.99 -1.10
CA TYR A 131 1.51 8.95 -2.09
C TYR A 131 0.20 8.31 -2.57
N ILE A 132 0.14 7.93 -3.84
CA ILE A 132 -0.97 7.16 -4.41
C ILE A 132 -0.45 5.90 -5.08
N PHE A 133 -1.15 4.78 -4.85
CA PHE A 133 -1.03 3.57 -5.64
C PHE A 133 -2.24 3.46 -6.58
N VAL A 134 -1.99 3.44 -7.89
CA VAL A 134 -3.03 3.24 -8.90
C VAL A 134 -2.98 1.80 -9.38
N SER A 135 -4.07 1.09 -9.21
CA SER A 135 -4.16 -0.32 -9.58
C SER A 135 -4.15 -0.52 -11.09
N LEU A 136 -3.19 -1.33 -11.60
CA LEU A 136 -3.10 -1.66 -13.01
C LEU A 136 -2.44 -3.04 -13.20
N ASP A 137 -3.20 -4.03 -13.69
CA ASP A 137 -2.80 -5.44 -13.69
C ASP A 137 -2.51 -6.01 -15.08
N GLY A 138 -2.46 -5.17 -16.10
CA GLY A 138 -2.17 -5.59 -17.48
C GLY A 138 -2.35 -4.43 -18.45
N ILE A 139 -2.07 -4.68 -19.71
CA ILE A 139 -2.21 -3.69 -20.77
C ILE A 139 -3.54 -3.88 -21.50
N GLY A 140 -4.28 -2.79 -21.66
CA GLY A 140 -5.53 -2.77 -22.43
C GLY A 140 -6.58 -3.76 -21.90
N GLU A 141 -7.07 -4.61 -22.76
CA GLU A 141 -8.16 -5.57 -22.49
C GLU A 141 -7.82 -6.59 -21.41
N VAL A 142 -6.55 -6.92 -21.17
CA VAL A 142 -6.14 -7.82 -20.09
C VAL A 142 -6.50 -7.20 -18.74
N HIS A 143 -6.19 -5.92 -18.56
CA HIS A 143 -6.57 -5.18 -17.35
C HIS A 143 -8.09 -5.13 -17.20
N ASP A 144 -8.81 -4.73 -18.26
CA ASP A 144 -10.26 -4.58 -18.23
C ASP A 144 -10.96 -5.89 -17.83
N ARG A 145 -10.49 -7.03 -18.38
CA ARG A 145 -11.01 -8.35 -18.06
C ARG A 145 -10.76 -8.74 -16.60
N LEU A 146 -9.55 -8.48 -16.07
CA LEU A 146 -9.21 -8.78 -14.68
C LEU A 146 -9.98 -7.90 -13.69
N ARG A 147 -10.19 -6.64 -14.06
CA ARG A 147 -10.91 -5.65 -13.24
C ARG A 147 -12.43 -5.68 -13.42
N GLY A 148 -12.93 -6.50 -14.38
CA GLY A 148 -14.35 -6.72 -14.63
C GLY A 148 -15.10 -5.50 -15.14
N MET A 149 -14.40 -4.58 -15.83
CA MET A 149 -14.99 -3.36 -16.37
C MET A 149 -14.25 -2.88 -17.61
N ALA A 150 -14.94 -2.85 -18.75
CA ALA A 150 -14.39 -2.31 -20.00
C ALA A 150 -14.02 -0.82 -19.83
N GLY A 151 -12.85 -0.45 -20.35
CA GLY A 151 -12.33 0.91 -20.27
C GLY A 151 -11.62 1.25 -18.96
N SER A 152 -11.52 0.31 -18.00
CA SER A 152 -10.83 0.56 -16.73
C SER A 152 -9.34 0.86 -16.93
N PHE A 153 -8.68 0.21 -17.89
CA PHE A 153 -7.31 0.52 -18.27
C PHE A 153 -7.13 1.98 -18.69
N ARG A 154 -7.97 2.44 -19.61
CA ARG A 154 -7.92 3.82 -20.11
C ARG A 154 -8.11 4.84 -18.98
N HIS A 155 -9.12 4.63 -18.14
CA HIS A 155 -9.38 5.53 -17.00
C HIS A 155 -8.25 5.54 -15.97
N ALA A 156 -7.64 4.38 -15.68
CA ALA A 156 -6.48 4.30 -14.79
C ALA A 156 -5.29 5.07 -15.36
N VAL A 157 -4.98 4.92 -16.65
CA VAL A 157 -3.88 5.64 -17.32
C VAL A 157 -4.16 7.14 -17.33
N GLU A 158 -5.37 7.59 -17.72
CA GLU A 158 -5.74 9.01 -17.67
C GLU A 158 -5.65 9.59 -16.25
N GLY A 159 -5.99 8.80 -15.23
CA GLY A 159 -5.85 9.17 -13.83
C GLY A 159 -4.38 9.34 -13.42
N ILE A 160 -3.51 8.42 -13.83
CA ILE A 160 -2.05 8.51 -13.61
C ILE A 160 -1.47 9.76 -14.28
N GLU A 161 -1.78 9.98 -15.55
CA GLU A 161 -1.31 11.15 -16.31
C GLU A 161 -1.74 12.46 -15.66
N ALA A 162 -2.96 12.53 -15.15
CA ALA A 162 -3.46 13.73 -14.48
C ALA A 162 -2.79 13.98 -13.12
N ALA A 163 -2.45 12.91 -12.37
CA ALA A 163 -2.02 13.02 -10.97
C ALA A 163 -0.50 13.07 -10.79
N ARG A 164 0.29 12.51 -11.73
CA ARG A 164 1.73 12.28 -11.56
C ARG A 164 2.57 13.54 -11.32
N ASP A 165 2.11 14.69 -11.79
CA ASP A 165 2.81 15.95 -11.62
C ASP A 165 2.46 16.65 -10.29
N TYR A 166 1.47 16.13 -9.55
CA TYR A 166 0.99 16.71 -8.29
C TYR A 166 1.26 15.83 -7.08
N ILE A 167 1.17 14.51 -7.25
CA ILE A 167 1.28 13.54 -6.14
C ILE A 167 2.25 12.44 -6.55
N PRO A 168 3.28 12.14 -5.74
CA PRO A 168 4.09 10.95 -5.94
C PRO A 168 3.22 9.70 -6.05
N LEU A 169 3.39 8.92 -7.10
CA LEU A 169 2.55 7.74 -7.32
C LEU A 169 3.32 6.55 -7.91
N ALA A 170 2.76 5.37 -7.69
CA ALA A 170 3.16 4.16 -8.37
C ALA A 170 1.94 3.40 -8.92
N ILE A 171 2.16 2.68 -10.01
CA ILE A 171 1.29 1.59 -10.43
C ILE A 171 1.37 0.50 -9.36
N SER A 172 0.23 -0.04 -8.93
CA SER A 172 0.16 -1.24 -8.10
C SER A 172 -0.39 -2.39 -8.94
N SER A 173 0.46 -3.36 -9.23
CA SER A 173 0.10 -4.51 -10.07
C SER A 173 0.04 -5.79 -9.26
N THR A 174 -1.08 -6.50 -9.39
CA THR A 174 -1.28 -7.82 -8.80
C THR A 174 -1.00 -8.89 -9.85
N VAL A 175 0.05 -9.67 -9.64
CA VAL A 175 0.41 -10.80 -10.51
C VAL A 175 -0.53 -11.97 -10.21
N THR A 176 -1.24 -12.42 -11.22
CA THR A 176 -2.21 -13.52 -11.19
C THR A 176 -1.83 -14.60 -12.19
N ASN A 177 -2.53 -15.72 -12.18
CA ASN A 177 -2.36 -16.78 -13.20
C ASN A 177 -2.79 -16.35 -14.62
N GLU A 178 -3.48 -15.21 -14.78
CA GLU A 178 -3.97 -14.70 -16.07
C GLU A 178 -3.13 -13.53 -16.64
N ASN A 179 -2.10 -13.03 -15.92
CA ASN A 179 -1.36 -11.82 -16.34
C ASN A 179 0.16 -11.88 -16.09
N MET A 180 0.73 -13.04 -15.82
CA MET A 180 2.18 -13.15 -15.58
C MET A 180 3.01 -12.64 -16.76
N ASP A 181 2.51 -12.79 -17.98
CA ASP A 181 3.09 -12.32 -19.24
C ASP A 181 3.04 -10.78 -19.39
N GLN A 182 2.23 -10.11 -18.57
CA GLN A 182 2.07 -8.65 -18.64
C GLN A 182 3.14 -7.89 -17.86
N ALA A 183 3.95 -8.56 -17.06
CA ALA A 183 4.90 -7.92 -16.13
C ALA A 183 5.85 -6.94 -16.84
N GLN A 184 6.42 -7.32 -17.98
CA GLN A 184 7.26 -6.44 -18.80
C GLN A 184 6.48 -5.23 -19.32
N GLY A 185 5.33 -5.46 -19.96
CA GLY A 185 4.51 -4.37 -20.51
C GLY A 185 4.09 -3.33 -19.46
N ILE A 186 3.85 -3.77 -18.21
CA ILE A 186 3.53 -2.87 -17.10
C ILE A 186 4.76 -2.04 -16.68
N VAL A 187 5.96 -2.64 -16.65
CA VAL A 187 7.20 -1.90 -16.37
C VAL A 187 7.48 -0.88 -17.47
N ASP A 188 7.34 -1.28 -18.74
CA ASP A 188 7.52 -0.38 -19.89
C ASP A 188 6.54 0.80 -19.84
N LEU A 189 5.28 0.53 -19.47
CA LEU A 189 4.27 1.57 -19.27
C LEU A 189 4.65 2.52 -18.12
N ALA A 190 5.14 2.00 -16.99
CA ALA A 190 5.60 2.82 -15.87
C ALA A 190 6.75 3.73 -16.30
N VAL A 191 7.73 3.23 -17.05
CA VAL A 191 8.83 4.03 -17.64
C VAL A 191 8.27 5.12 -18.56
N LYS A 192 7.36 4.76 -19.46
CA LYS A 192 6.73 5.70 -20.41
C LYS A 192 5.96 6.81 -19.68
N LEU A 193 5.27 6.48 -18.61
CA LEU A 193 4.50 7.44 -17.82
C LEU A 193 5.38 8.22 -16.82
N GLY A 194 6.66 7.87 -16.66
CA GLY A 194 7.56 8.51 -15.70
C GLY A 194 7.20 8.23 -14.24
N VAL A 195 6.56 7.10 -13.95
CA VAL A 195 6.11 6.69 -12.62
C VAL A 195 6.78 5.39 -12.18
N SER A 196 6.64 5.04 -10.91
CA SER A 196 7.13 3.75 -10.40
C SER A 196 6.06 2.65 -10.50
N VAL A 197 6.48 1.38 -10.28
CA VAL A 197 5.56 0.25 -10.19
C VAL A 197 5.89 -0.63 -9.00
N ASN A 198 4.84 -1.06 -8.28
CA ASN A 198 4.90 -2.05 -7.22
C ASN A 198 4.18 -3.32 -7.64
N PHE A 199 4.81 -4.46 -7.47
CA PHE A 199 4.21 -5.76 -7.74
C PHE A 199 3.84 -6.48 -6.46
N GLN A 200 2.69 -7.14 -6.45
CA GLN A 200 2.30 -8.08 -5.43
C GLN A 200 1.72 -9.33 -6.09
N ILE A 201 1.74 -10.45 -5.37
CA ILE A 201 1.27 -11.72 -5.88
C ILE A 201 -0.15 -11.95 -5.38
N ALA A 202 -1.03 -12.39 -6.26
CA ALA A 202 -2.41 -12.69 -5.91
C ALA A 202 -2.48 -13.76 -4.80
N TYR A 203 -3.39 -13.55 -3.87
CA TYR A 203 -3.77 -14.50 -2.84
C TYR A 203 -5.20 -14.98 -3.10
N ASP A 204 -5.42 -16.28 -2.93
CA ASP A 204 -6.74 -16.90 -3.13
C ASP A 204 -7.62 -16.71 -1.89
N TYR A 205 -8.33 -15.60 -1.86
CA TYR A 205 -9.36 -15.36 -0.86
C TYR A 205 -10.54 -16.34 -1.02
N THR A 206 -11.19 -16.70 0.09
CA THR A 206 -12.28 -17.70 0.07
C THR A 206 -13.50 -17.21 -0.71
N THR A 207 -13.71 -15.90 -0.77
CA THR A 207 -14.85 -15.24 -1.41
C THR A 207 -14.56 -14.66 -2.80
N ALA A 208 -13.33 -14.84 -3.31
CA ALA A 208 -12.92 -14.38 -4.64
C ALA A 208 -12.62 -15.56 -5.59
N GLU A 209 -12.37 -15.24 -6.86
CA GLU A 209 -11.88 -16.25 -7.80
C GLU A 209 -10.44 -16.64 -7.42
N LYS A 210 -10.10 -17.90 -7.65
CA LYS A 210 -8.74 -18.40 -7.42
C LYS A 210 -7.83 -17.91 -8.55
N MET A 211 -7.02 -16.92 -8.22
CA MET A 211 -6.18 -16.20 -9.17
C MET A 211 -4.69 -16.29 -8.83
N SER A 212 -4.31 -17.00 -7.76
CA SER A 212 -2.90 -17.16 -7.44
C SER A 212 -2.18 -17.95 -8.56
N PRO A 213 -0.99 -17.48 -8.99
CA PRO A 213 -0.27 -18.16 -10.04
C PRO A 213 0.37 -19.46 -9.55
N GLU A 214 0.53 -20.41 -10.46
CA GLU A 214 1.31 -21.62 -10.21
C GLU A 214 2.77 -21.26 -9.90
N LYS A 215 3.32 -21.87 -8.83
CA LYS A 215 4.66 -21.54 -8.33
C LYS A 215 5.77 -21.64 -9.39
N MET A 216 5.73 -22.67 -10.23
CA MET A 216 6.75 -22.86 -11.26
C MET A 216 6.71 -21.77 -12.32
N GLN A 217 5.52 -21.36 -12.76
CA GLN A 217 5.33 -20.30 -13.74
C GLN A 217 5.70 -18.93 -13.14
N LEU A 218 5.26 -18.66 -11.92
CA LEU A 218 5.56 -17.42 -11.21
C LEU A 218 7.07 -17.20 -11.03
N ARG A 219 7.84 -18.28 -10.85
CA ARG A 219 9.29 -18.19 -10.60
C ARG A 219 10.01 -17.40 -11.70
N GLU A 220 9.69 -17.64 -12.96
CA GLU A 220 10.33 -16.94 -14.08
C GLU A 220 9.94 -15.46 -14.12
N THR A 221 8.67 -15.13 -13.83
CA THR A 221 8.21 -13.75 -13.70
C THR A 221 8.94 -13.01 -12.59
N ILE A 222 9.11 -13.64 -11.42
CA ILE A 222 9.82 -13.01 -10.28
C ILE A 222 11.30 -12.79 -10.60
N LYS A 223 11.98 -13.73 -11.24
CA LYS A 223 13.38 -13.56 -11.71
C LYS A 223 13.49 -12.38 -12.69
N LEU A 224 12.54 -12.26 -13.61
CA LEU A 224 12.49 -11.16 -14.57
C LEU A 224 12.35 -9.83 -13.84
N LEU A 225 11.40 -9.71 -12.90
CA LEU A 225 11.20 -8.49 -12.12
C LEU A 225 12.39 -8.16 -11.23
N GLU A 226 13.04 -9.16 -10.62
CA GLU A 226 14.29 -8.97 -9.86
C GLU A 226 15.40 -8.43 -10.77
N SER A 227 15.56 -8.97 -11.96
CA SER A 227 16.55 -8.49 -12.94
C SER A 227 16.31 -7.04 -13.35
N TYR A 228 15.05 -6.66 -13.54
CA TYR A 228 14.65 -5.29 -13.85
C TYR A 228 14.93 -4.33 -12.69
N LYS A 229 14.67 -4.75 -11.44
CA LYS A 229 15.03 -3.96 -10.25
C LYS A 229 16.54 -3.77 -10.17
N ILE A 230 17.34 -4.82 -10.43
CA ILE A 230 18.81 -4.76 -10.44
C ILE A 230 19.31 -3.81 -11.55
N ALA A 231 18.67 -3.82 -12.70
CA ALA A 231 18.96 -2.93 -13.82
C ALA A 231 18.56 -1.46 -13.58
N GLY A 232 17.91 -1.14 -12.44
CA GLY A 232 17.53 0.22 -12.08
C GLY A 232 16.20 0.70 -12.68
N LEU A 233 15.38 -0.21 -13.21
CA LEU A 233 14.03 0.14 -13.65
C LEU A 233 13.16 0.56 -12.45
N PRO A 234 12.10 1.36 -12.65
CA PRO A 234 11.37 2.05 -11.58
C PRO A 234 10.45 1.12 -10.77
N ILE A 235 11.00 0.02 -10.25
CA ILE A 235 10.28 -0.95 -9.41
C ILE A 235 10.46 -0.57 -7.93
N VAL A 236 9.34 -0.41 -7.21
CA VAL A 236 9.31 -0.05 -5.77
C VAL A 236 9.73 -1.20 -4.87
N ASN A 237 9.36 -2.44 -5.26
CA ASN A 237 9.73 -3.62 -4.47
C ASN A 237 11.25 -3.68 -4.22
N SER A 238 11.62 -4.13 -3.02
CA SER A 238 13.02 -4.36 -2.67
C SER A 238 13.57 -5.61 -3.36
N LYS A 239 14.90 -5.69 -3.49
CA LYS A 239 15.59 -6.91 -3.93
C LYS A 239 15.30 -8.05 -2.98
N GLU A 240 15.27 -7.75 -1.70
CA GLU A 240 14.96 -8.69 -0.63
C GLU A 240 13.55 -9.27 -0.75
N TYR A 241 12.57 -8.47 -1.25
CA TYR A 241 11.22 -8.97 -1.54
C TYR A 241 11.28 -10.09 -2.59
N PHE A 242 11.89 -9.84 -3.74
CA PHE A 242 11.97 -10.83 -4.82
C PHE A 242 12.79 -12.06 -4.40
N SER A 243 13.96 -11.85 -3.79
CA SER A 243 14.80 -12.94 -3.29
C SER A 243 14.07 -13.77 -2.22
N SER A 244 13.29 -13.14 -1.33
CA SER A 244 12.50 -13.85 -0.33
C SER A 244 11.38 -14.66 -0.96
N VAL A 245 10.69 -14.14 -1.97
CA VAL A 245 9.67 -14.90 -2.72
C VAL A 245 10.31 -16.11 -3.38
N LEU A 246 11.44 -15.95 -4.07
CA LEU A 246 12.15 -17.04 -4.74
C LEU A 246 12.62 -18.12 -3.77
N ASN A 247 13.17 -17.73 -2.62
CA ASN A 247 13.78 -18.66 -1.67
C ASN A 247 12.75 -19.32 -0.76
N SER A 248 11.75 -18.59 -0.27
CA SER A 248 10.82 -19.10 0.73
C SER A 248 9.59 -19.76 0.12
N TRP A 249 9.03 -19.25 -0.98
CA TRP A 249 7.91 -19.93 -1.63
C TRP A 249 8.33 -21.18 -2.40
N TYR A 250 9.56 -21.20 -2.91
CA TYR A 250 10.12 -22.32 -3.67
C TYR A 250 11.17 -23.10 -2.89
N GLY A 251 11.62 -22.57 -1.73
CA GLY A 251 12.54 -23.21 -0.80
C GLY A 251 11.82 -23.73 0.45
N ASN A 252 12.59 -24.29 1.37
CA ASN A 252 12.11 -24.82 2.63
C ASN A 252 12.12 -23.81 3.78
N ASP A 253 12.74 -22.64 3.59
CA ASP A 253 12.88 -21.63 4.63
C ASP A 253 11.71 -20.63 4.58
N PRO A 254 10.77 -20.66 5.54
CA PRO A 254 9.69 -19.69 5.58
C PRO A 254 10.26 -18.30 5.88
N TRP A 255 9.66 -17.26 5.26
CA TRP A 255 9.97 -15.90 5.69
C TRP A 255 9.37 -15.62 7.07
N LYS A 256 10.00 -14.69 7.77
CA LYS A 256 9.50 -14.24 9.08
C LYS A 256 8.56 -13.08 8.88
N CYS A 257 7.27 -13.36 8.80
CA CYS A 257 6.24 -12.33 8.75
C CYS A 257 6.19 -11.59 10.11
N LYS A 258 6.09 -10.25 10.05
CA LYS A 258 5.91 -9.38 11.23
C LYS A 258 4.55 -8.68 11.14
N PRO A 259 3.43 -9.40 11.25
CA PRO A 259 2.09 -8.82 11.05
C PRO A 259 1.78 -7.69 12.05
N TRP A 260 2.44 -7.68 13.21
CA TRP A 260 2.31 -6.61 14.21
C TRP A 260 2.79 -5.24 13.75
N LEU A 261 3.53 -5.14 12.63
CA LEU A 261 3.91 -3.86 12.05
C LEU A 261 2.74 -3.15 11.37
N THR A 262 1.67 -3.88 11.06
CA THR A 262 0.49 -3.35 10.38
C THR A 262 -0.76 -3.56 11.23
N ILE A 263 -1.55 -2.52 11.43
CA ILE A 263 -2.91 -2.60 11.97
C ILE A 263 -3.90 -2.42 10.82
N ASN A 264 -4.84 -3.35 10.69
CA ASN A 264 -5.87 -3.29 9.66
C ASN A 264 -7.20 -2.89 10.30
N ILE A 265 -7.95 -2.04 9.60
CA ILE A 265 -9.20 -1.46 10.09
C ILE A 265 -10.27 -1.62 9.01
N ASP A 266 -11.41 -2.16 9.41
CA ASP A 266 -12.58 -2.31 8.55
C ASP A 266 -13.38 -1.00 8.40
N PRO A 267 -14.39 -0.94 7.51
CA PRO A 267 -15.19 0.27 7.30
C PRO A 267 -15.97 0.76 8.53
N LEU A 268 -16.16 -0.11 9.51
CA LEU A 268 -16.83 0.22 10.78
C LEU A 268 -15.85 0.71 11.85
N GLY A 269 -14.55 0.76 11.57
CA GLY A 269 -13.52 1.15 12.53
C GLY A 269 -13.12 0.05 13.49
N ASN A 270 -13.37 -1.22 13.15
CA ASN A 270 -12.92 -2.34 13.97
C ASN A 270 -11.53 -2.81 13.55
N ILE A 271 -10.76 -3.30 14.51
CA ILE A 271 -9.43 -3.88 14.28
C ILE A 271 -9.58 -5.29 13.71
N VAL A 272 -8.93 -5.56 12.58
CA VAL A 272 -8.85 -6.87 11.94
C VAL A 272 -7.50 -7.50 12.27
N GLN A 273 -7.51 -8.59 13.03
CA GLN A 273 -6.31 -9.31 13.47
C GLN A 273 -6.32 -10.76 12.98
N PRO A 274 -5.16 -11.36 12.69
CA PRO A 274 -3.83 -10.73 12.66
C PRO A 274 -3.60 -9.90 11.38
N CYS A 275 -4.32 -10.21 10.30
CA CYS A 275 -4.27 -9.55 9.00
C CYS A 275 -5.48 -9.97 8.15
N TYR A 276 -5.73 -9.27 7.04
CA TYR A 276 -6.84 -9.61 6.13
C TYR A 276 -6.69 -10.94 5.39
N VAL A 277 -5.48 -11.50 5.30
CA VAL A 277 -5.24 -12.81 4.67
C VAL A 277 -5.74 -13.97 5.54
N LEU A 278 -5.56 -13.86 6.84
CA LEU A 278 -5.95 -14.91 7.80
C LEU A 278 -7.32 -14.66 8.44
N ASN A 279 -7.80 -13.42 8.33
CA ASN A 279 -9.13 -13.04 8.77
C ASN A 279 -9.76 -12.14 7.69
N GLU A 280 -10.52 -12.73 6.80
CA GLU A 280 -11.23 -12.01 5.73
C GLU A 280 -12.44 -11.24 6.24
N TYR A 281 -12.89 -11.52 7.47
CA TYR A 281 -14.08 -10.93 8.05
C TYR A 281 -13.75 -9.64 8.79
N ASN A 282 -14.79 -8.85 9.06
CA ASN A 282 -14.68 -7.66 9.87
C ASN A 282 -14.22 -8.01 11.29
N GLY A 283 -13.49 -7.08 11.91
CA GLY A 283 -13.20 -7.13 13.33
C GLY A 283 -14.46 -6.84 14.17
N ASN A 284 -14.35 -7.03 15.46
CA ASN A 284 -15.42 -6.75 16.42
C ASN A 284 -15.01 -5.77 17.51
N THR A 285 -13.80 -5.23 17.45
CA THR A 285 -13.23 -4.35 18.48
C THR A 285 -12.91 -2.99 17.89
N LYS A 286 -13.61 -1.96 18.34
CA LYS A 286 -13.39 -0.59 17.87
C LYS A 286 -12.00 -0.08 18.22
N VAL A 287 -11.34 0.55 17.27
CA VAL A 287 -10.01 1.15 17.42
C VAL A 287 -9.97 2.17 18.59
N TRP A 288 -11.01 2.97 18.74
CA TRP A 288 -11.06 4.04 19.74
C TRP A 288 -11.47 3.59 21.15
N ASP A 289 -12.02 2.39 21.29
CA ASP A 289 -12.41 1.80 22.57
C ASP A 289 -11.34 0.84 23.13
N THR A 290 -10.17 0.76 22.44
CA THR A 290 -9.11 -0.19 22.73
C THR A 290 -7.79 0.51 23.04
N ASP A 291 -7.10 0.06 24.09
CA ASP A 291 -5.68 0.34 24.26
C ASP A 291 -4.89 -0.55 23.28
N ILE A 292 -4.61 0.02 22.11
CA ILE A 292 -3.94 -0.70 21.02
C ILE A 292 -2.57 -1.21 21.45
N LEU A 293 -1.79 -0.45 22.22
CA LEU A 293 -0.46 -0.90 22.65
C LEU A 293 -0.55 -2.05 23.63
N LYS A 294 -1.52 -2.06 24.53
CA LYS A 294 -1.78 -3.19 25.42
C LYS A 294 -2.20 -4.41 24.60
N LEU A 295 -3.17 -4.26 23.72
CA LEU A 295 -3.63 -5.34 22.83
C LEU A 295 -2.46 -5.92 22.04
N TRP A 296 -1.61 -5.09 21.42
CA TRP A 296 -0.46 -5.52 20.62
C TRP A 296 0.58 -6.30 21.40
N ASN A 297 0.81 -5.96 22.66
CA ASN A 297 1.79 -6.62 23.52
C ASN A 297 1.25 -7.85 24.26
N THR A 298 -0.09 -8.02 24.33
CA THR A 298 -0.73 -9.19 24.93
C THR A 298 -1.22 -10.22 23.91
N TYR A 299 -1.35 -9.84 22.64
CA TYR A 299 -1.74 -10.75 21.57
C TYR A 299 -0.61 -11.75 21.27
N ASP A 300 -0.96 -13.02 21.11
CA ASP A 300 0.00 -14.05 20.74
C ASP A 300 0.32 -14.00 19.23
N TRP A 301 1.46 -13.40 18.92
CA TRP A 301 1.98 -13.31 17.54
C TRP A 301 2.81 -14.52 17.12
N THR A 302 3.15 -15.40 18.03
CA THR A 302 4.04 -16.55 17.76
C THR A 302 3.59 -17.43 16.61
N PRO A 303 2.29 -17.76 16.44
CA PRO A 303 1.82 -18.56 15.30
C PRO A 303 2.08 -17.94 13.93
N TYR A 304 2.35 -16.63 13.88
CA TYR A 304 2.48 -15.88 12.63
C TYR A 304 3.93 -15.53 12.27
N GLU A 305 4.90 -15.76 13.16
CA GLU A 305 6.33 -15.42 12.94
C GLU A 305 6.97 -16.26 11.83
N SER A 306 6.42 -17.42 11.50
CA SER A 306 6.83 -18.26 10.36
C SER A 306 5.76 -18.39 9.29
N CYS A 307 4.76 -17.50 9.27
CA CYS A 307 3.68 -17.53 8.31
C CYS A 307 4.18 -17.19 6.91
N ASN A 308 3.90 -18.06 5.94
CA ASN A 308 4.19 -17.90 4.51
C ASN A 308 2.93 -18.06 3.64
N LYS A 309 1.75 -17.74 4.17
CA LYS A 309 0.47 -17.91 3.47
C LYS A 309 0.30 -16.99 2.27
N CYS A 310 0.95 -15.82 2.29
CA CYS A 310 0.87 -14.86 1.19
C CYS A 310 2.23 -14.23 0.91
N ALA A 311 2.36 -13.61 -0.27
CA ALA A 311 3.48 -12.76 -0.65
C ALA A 311 3.03 -11.32 -0.94
N LEU A 312 2.03 -10.84 -0.22
CA LEU A 312 1.54 -9.46 -0.36
C LEU A 312 2.61 -8.47 0.12
N ALA A 313 2.94 -7.53 -0.74
CA ALA A 313 4.00 -6.55 -0.49
C ALA A 313 3.74 -5.72 0.77
N CYS A 314 2.47 -5.41 1.07
CA CYS A 314 2.09 -4.63 2.26
C CYS A 314 2.45 -5.30 3.61
N TYR A 315 2.59 -6.62 3.65
CA TYR A 315 3.04 -7.35 4.85
C TYR A 315 4.51 -7.79 4.75
N LEU A 316 4.94 -8.22 3.56
CA LEU A 316 6.26 -8.78 3.40
C LEU A 316 7.35 -7.70 3.41
N GLU A 317 7.19 -6.60 2.67
CA GLU A 317 8.18 -5.51 2.62
C GLU A 317 8.51 -4.92 4.01
N PRO A 318 7.52 -4.57 4.87
CA PRO A 318 7.83 -4.13 6.23
C PRO A 318 8.51 -5.21 7.07
N SER A 319 8.15 -6.48 6.86
CA SER A 319 8.72 -7.62 7.61
C SER A 319 10.18 -7.87 7.29
N LEU A 320 10.58 -7.64 6.05
CA LEU A 320 11.96 -7.81 5.56
C LEU A 320 12.88 -6.66 5.99
N PHE A 321 12.32 -5.50 6.35
CA PHE A 321 13.14 -4.34 6.69
C PHE A 321 14.03 -4.61 7.91
N ASN A 322 15.34 -4.38 7.73
CA ASN A 322 16.36 -4.55 8.76
C ASN A 322 17.14 -3.25 8.98
N TRP A 323 16.91 -2.61 10.12
CA TRP A 323 17.58 -1.36 10.51
C TRP A 323 19.10 -1.50 10.68
N HIS A 324 19.58 -2.70 10.93
CA HIS A 324 21.01 -3.01 11.08
C HIS A 324 21.71 -3.22 9.73
N ASN A 325 20.98 -3.21 8.62
CA ASN A 325 21.55 -3.31 7.28
C ASN A 325 21.66 -1.91 6.65
N PRO A 326 22.88 -1.30 6.62
CA PRO A 326 23.07 0.05 6.09
C PRO A 326 22.68 0.19 4.61
N SER A 327 22.83 -0.87 3.81
CA SER A 327 22.47 -0.86 2.40
C SER A 327 20.96 -0.75 2.20
N MET A 328 20.16 -1.50 2.97
CA MET A 328 18.69 -1.39 2.96
C MET A 328 18.21 -0.02 3.41
N VAL A 329 18.83 0.52 4.46
CA VAL A 329 18.49 1.86 4.97
C VAL A 329 18.81 2.91 3.90
N LYS A 330 19.98 2.81 3.26
CA LYS A 330 20.40 3.71 2.18
C LYS A 330 19.50 3.61 0.96
N GLU A 331 19.13 2.40 0.52
CA GLU A 331 18.23 2.17 -0.61
C GLU A 331 16.84 2.81 -0.34
N ARG A 332 16.26 2.61 0.84
CA ARG A 332 14.98 3.22 1.22
C ARG A 332 15.04 4.75 1.33
N ILE A 333 16.17 5.30 1.79
CA ILE A 333 16.39 6.75 1.81
C ILE A 333 16.53 7.28 0.38
N LEU A 334 17.28 6.60 -0.48
CA LEU A 334 17.47 6.99 -1.88
C LEU A 334 16.16 6.89 -2.67
N ASP A 335 15.38 5.81 -2.52
CA ASP A 335 14.06 5.68 -3.14
C ASP A 335 13.13 6.81 -2.69
N SER A 336 13.19 7.20 -1.43
CA SER A 336 12.45 8.36 -0.90
C SER A 336 12.96 9.69 -1.46
N MET A 337 14.27 9.85 -1.67
CA MET A 337 14.87 11.05 -2.25
C MET A 337 14.62 11.16 -3.76
N VAL A 338 14.66 10.05 -4.49
CA VAL A 338 14.36 10.03 -5.93
C VAL A 338 12.92 10.44 -6.20
N SER A 339 11.97 10.05 -5.32
CA SER A 339 10.59 10.52 -5.41
C SER A 339 10.44 12.03 -5.13
N LEU A 340 11.33 12.59 -4.31
CA LEU A 340 11.36 14.02 -3.98
C LEU A 340 12.03 14.86 -5.08
N VAL A 341 13.09 14.34 -5.71
CA VAL A 341 13.85 15.06 -6.74
C VAL A 341 13.12 15.08 -8.09
N LYS A 342 12.31 14.08 -8.41
CA LYS A 342 11.49 14.07 -9.63
C LYS A 342 10.35 15.10 -9.61
N GLY A 343 9.95 15.58 -8.43
CA GLY A 343 9.01 16.71 -8.30
C GLY A 343 9.61 18.09 -8.59
N ASP A 344 10.96 18.22 -8.69
CA ASP A 344 11.65 19.51 -8.85
C ASP A 344 12.29 19.71 -10.24
N LEU A 345 12.13 18.79 -11.19
CA LEU A 345 12.67 18.93 -12.56
C LEU A 345 11.56 19.18 -13.57
N SER A 346 10.84 20.28 -13.42
CA SER A 346 10.13 20.92 -14.54
C SER A 346 11.07 21.92 -15.21
N TRP A 347 11.62 21.53 -16.35
CA TRP A 347 12.14 22.45 -17.38
C TRP A 347 11.08 22.65 -18.45
#